data_9cbb839427f579cd2d36f927620c73db
#
_entry.id   9cbb839427f579cd2d36f927620c73db
#
_cell.length_a   1.000
_cell.length_b   1.000
_cell.length_c   1.000
_cell.angle_alpha   90.00
_cell.angle_beta   90.00
_cell.angle_gamma   90.00
#
_symmetry.space_group_name_H-M   'P 1'
#
loop_
_entity.id
_entity.type
_entity.pdbx_description
1 polymer ?
#
loop_
_entity_poly.entity_id
_entity_poly.type
_entity_poly.pdbx_seq_one_letter_code
_entity_poly.pdbx_strand_id
1 'polypeptide(L)'
;MGWQIRKLVAADVAAFRDLRLEALQTYRDAFGSTYETEMSRPLSYFVERLQKNVILGGFDQGELVGMIGFYQQSGPKDRHKGAIWGMYIKSRLQGGGLASALWTRLSN
;
A
#
# COMPACT_ATOMS: atom_id res chain seq x y z
N MET A 1 -19.87 -2.43 8.24
CA MET A 1 -19.59 -1.78 7.68
C MET A 1 -18.51 -0.90 7.78
N GLY A 2 -17.78 -0.63 8.61
CA GLY A 2 -16.66 0.23 8.62
C GLY A 2 -15.38 -0.46 8.33
N TRP A 3 -14.47 0.29 7.75
CA TRP A 3 -13.11 -0.18 7.59
C TRP A 3 -12.26 0.44 8.68
N GLN A 4 -11.23 -0.28 9.07
CA GLN A 4 -10.22 0.28 9.94
C GLN A 4 -9.04 0.68 9.08
N ILE A 5 -8.62 1.93 9.18
CA ILE A 5 -7.50 2.43 8.39
C ILE A 5 -6.38 2.83 9.34
N ARG A 6 -5.20 2.30 9.10
CA ARG A 6 -4.03 2.66 9.90
C ARG A 6 -2.75 2.48 9.10
N LYS A 7 -1.69 3.08 9.59
CA LYS A 7 -0.38 2.89 8.98
C LYS A 7 0.08 1.45 9.19
N LEU A 8 0.62 0.85 8.16
CA LEU A 8 1.20 -0.48 8.28
C LEU A 8 2.57 -0.39 8.93
N VAL A 9 2.86 -1.36 9.78
CA VAL A 9 4.14 -1.45 10.50
C VAL A 9 4.79 -2.79 10.20
N ALA A 10 6.00 -2.99 10.71
CA ALA A 10 6.76 -4.20 10.40
C ALA A 10 6.00 -5.49 10.73
N ALA A 11 5.18 -5.46 11.78
CA ALA A 11 4.39 -6.64 12.15
C ALA A 11 3.35 -7.01 11.09
N ASP A 12 3.02 -6.09 10.18
CA ASP A 12 2.05 -6.34 9.11
C ASP A 12 2.70 -6.90 7.84
N VAL A 13 3.98 -7.24 7.90
CA VAL A 13 4.74 -7.54 6.69
C VAL A 13 4.16 -8.69 5.88
N ALA A 14 3.66 -9.74 6.52
CA ALA A 14 3.11 -10.88 5.79
C ALA A 14 1.87 -10.47 4.99
N ALA A 15 0.96 -9.74 5.64
CA ALA A 15 -0.25 -9.27 4.96
C ALA A 15 0.08 -8.27 3.85
N PHE A 16 1.03 -7.37 4.11
CA PHE A 16 1.45 -6.41 3.12
C PHE A 16 2.05 -7.10 1.89
N ARG A 17 2.93 -8.07 2.11
CA ARG A 17 3.54 -8.82 1.02
C ARG A 17 2.48 -9.51 0.17
N ASP A 18 1.54 -10.17 0.81
CA ASP A 18 0.48 -10.88 0.09
C ASP A 18 -0.36 -9.94 -0.75
N LEU A 19 -0.75 -8.80 -0.18
CA LEU A 19 -1.57 -7.83 -0.91
C LEU A 19 -0.79 -7.19 -2.05
N ARG A 20 0.49 -6.90 -1.80
CA ARG A 20 1.37 -6.32 -2.83
C ARG A 20 1.52 -7.28 -4.01
N LEU A 21 1.74 -8.56 -3.73
CA LEU A 21 1.89 -9.54 -4.80
C LEU A 21 0.58 -9.73 -5.56
N GLU A 22 -0.54 -9.71 -4.86
CA GLU A 22 -1.84 -9.76 -5.53
C GLU A 22 -2.02 -8.58 -6.48
N ALA A 23 -1.65 -7.38 -6.04
CA ALA A 23 -1.75 -6.19 -6.86
C ALA A 23 -0.90 -6.30 -8.12
N LEU A 24 0.32 -6.82 -7.99
CA LEU A 24 1.21 -6.96 -9.11
C LEU A 24 0.71 -7.98 -10.12
N GLN A 25 0.04 -9.03 -9.66
CA GLN A 25 -0.56 -10.00 -10.56
C GLN A 25 -1.78 -9.44 -11.27
N THR A 26 -2.58 -8.65 -10.56
CA THR A 26 -3.82 -8.11 -11.11
C THR A 26 -3.56 -7.00 -12.13
N TYR A 27 -2.59 -6.15 -11.85
CA TYR A 27 -2.28 -5.00 -12.69
C TYR A 27 -0.82 -5.04 -13.11
N ARG A 28 -0.52 -5.94 -14.02
CA ARG A 28 0.87 -6.23 -14.38
C ARG A 28 1.67 -5.03 -14.85
N ASP A 29 1.02 -4.10 -15.53
CA ASP A 29 1.72 -2.98 -16.13
C ASP A 29 1.53 -1.67 -15.38
N ALA A 30 0.84 -1.70 -14.23
CA ALA A 30 0.50 -0.47 -13.52
C ALA A 30 1.54 -0.04 -12.50
N PHE A 31 2.44 -0.94 -12.12
CA PHE A 31 3.43 -0.65 -11.09
C PHE A 31 4.82 -0.71 -11.69
N GLY A 32 5.78 -0.08 -11.03
CA GLY A 32 7.14 -0.05 -11.51
C GLY A 32 7.93 -1.33 -11.29
N SER A 33 7.28 -2.37 -10.80
CA SER A 33 7.92 -3.65 -10.54
C SER A 33 7.00 -4.76 -11.00
N THR A 34 7.51 -5.98 -11.04
CA THR A 34 6.72 -7.12 -11.50
C THR A 34 6.51 -8.12 -10.37
N TYR A 35 5.47 -8.94 -10.53
CA TYR A 35 5.20 -10.01 -9.59
C TYR A 35 6.42 -10.93 -9.44
N GLU A 36 6.99 -11.33 -10.57
CA GLU A 36 8.12 -12.27 -10.57
C GLU A 36 9.33 -11.71 -9.82
N THR A 37 9.59 -10.43 -10.00
CA THR A 37 10.70 -9.79 -9.33
C THR A 37 10.46 -9.71 -7.82
N GLU A 38 9.29 -9.27 -7.42
CA GLU A 38 9.04 -9.07 -5.99
C GLU A 38 8.78 -10.38 -5.25
N MET A 39 8.21 -11.38 -5.94
CA MET A 39 7.98 -12.67 -5.32
C MET A 39 9.29 -13.31 -4.84
N SER A 40 10.39 -13.04 -5.55
CA SER A 40 11.68 -13.62 -5.19
C SER A 40 12.42 -12.83 -4.12
N ARG A 41 11.90 -11.68 -3.69
CA ARG A 41 12.56 -10.87 -2.66
C ARG A 41 12.37 -11.48 -1.29
N PRO A 42 13.36 -11.33 -0.41
CA PRO A 42 13.21 -11.81 0.96
C PRO A 42 12.22 -10.95 1.73
N LEU A 43 11.71 -11.48 2.82
CA LEU A 43 10.75 -10.76 3.63
C LEU A 43 11.30 -9.43 4.13
N SER A 44 12.61 -9.36 4.38
CA SER A 44 13.26 -8.12 4.82
C SER A 44 13.09 -6.98 3.82
N TYR A 45 12.97 -7.29 2.54
CA TYR A 45 12.71 -6.28 1.52
C TYR A 45 11.38 -5.58 1.80
N PHE A 46 10.35 -6.35 2.14
CA PHE A 46 9.03 -5.77 2.42
C PHE A 46 9.00 -5.05 3.75
N VAL A 47 9.72 -5.55 4.74
CA VAL A 47 9.84 -4.84 6.01
C VAL A 47 10.48 -3.47 5.79
N GLU A 48 11.53 -3.42 4.99
CA GLU A 48 12.20 -2.17 4.71
C GLU A 48 11.28 -1.16 4.02
N ARG A 49 10.46 -1.65 3.10
CA ARG A 49 9.51 -0.76 2.44
C ARG A 49 8.50 -0.18 3.43
N LEU A 50 8.06 -0.99 4.38
CA LEU A 50 7.14 -0.50 5.41
C LEU A 50 7.80 0.52 6.32
N GLN A 51 9.10 0.38 6.55
CA GLN A 51 9.82 1.30 7.42
C GLN A 51 10.17 2.61 6.74
N LYS A 52 10.48 2.56 5.45
CA LYS A 52 10.94 3.73 4.71
C LYS A 52 9.83 4.55 4.06
N ASN A 53 8.64 3.99 3.94
CA ASN A 53 7.53 4.66 3.28
C ASN A 53 6.34 4.74 4.19
N VAL A 54 5.44 5.67 3.89
CA VAL A 54 4.15 5.72 4.58
C VAL A 54 3.19 4.87 3.77
N ILE A 55 2.75 3.78 4.35
CA ILE A 55 1.79 2.90 3.71
C ILE A 55 0.61 2.75 4.65
N LEU A 56 -0.56 3.19 4.18
CA LEU A 56 -1.80 3.03 4.94
C LEU A 56 -2.49 1.77 4.46
N GLY A 57 -3.01 1.01 5.39
CA GLY A 57 -3.77 -0.19 5.09
C GLY A 57 -5.21 -0.02 5.51
N GLY A 58 -6.10 -0.57 4.71
CA GLY A 58 -7.52 -0.66 5.06
C GLY A 58 -7.84 -2.10 5.42
N PHE A 59 -8.49 -2.26 6.55
CA PHE A 59 -8.80 -3.59 7.09
C PHE A 59 -10.30 -3.78 7.17
N ASP A 60 -10.77 -4.93 6.73
CA ASP A 60 -12.16 -5.34 6.85
C ASP A 60 -12.17 -6.58 7.73
N GLN A 61 -12.75 -6.46 8.92
CA GLN A 61 -12.81 -7.56 9.88
C GLN A 61 -11.45 -8.18 10.15
N GLY A 62 -10.44 -7.32 10.27
CA GLY A 62 -9.09 -7.76 10.59
C GLY A 62 -8.25 -8.19 9.40
N GLU A 63 -8.83 -8.25 8.22
CA GLU A 63 -8.10 -8.63 7.02
C GLU A 63 -7.65 -7.40 6.24
N LEU A 64 -6.40 -7.36 5.85
CA LEU A 64 -5.89 -6.26 5.04
C LEU A 64 -6.46 -6.40 3.62
N VAL A 65 -7.28 -5.45 3.20
CA VAL A 65 -8.00 -5.53 1.93
C VAL A 65 -7.70 -4.37 0.99
N GLY A 66 -6.94 -3.38 1.45
CA GLY A 66 -6.56 -2.27 0.61
C GLY A 66 -5.35 -1.57 1.16
N MET A 67 -4.66 -0.85 0.30
CA MET A 67 -3.48 -0.10 0.72
C MET A 67 -3.24 1.07 -0.20
N ILE A 68 -2.56 2.08 0.33
CA ILE A 68 -2.07 3.19 -0.47
C ILE A 68 -0.67 3.51 0.03
N GLY A 69 0.28 3.60 -0.88
CA GLY A 69 1.65 3.89 -0.55
C GLY A 69 2.02 5.29 -0.98
N PHE A 70 2.70 6.00 -0.10
CA PHE A 70 3.05 7.38 -0.31
C PHE A 70 4.50 7.60 0.13
N TYR A 71 5.25 8.37 -0.62
CA TYR A 71 6.53 8.84 -0.16
C TYR A 71 6.65 10.32 -0.41
N GLN A 72 7.33 10.99 0.50
CA GLN A 72 7.56 12.41 0.38
C GLN A 72 8.98 12.60 -0.15
N GLN A 73 9.11 13.42 -1.18
CA GLN A 73 10.43 13.69 -1.73
C GLN A 73 11.19 14.59 -0.76
N SER A 74 12.46 14.27 -0.59
CA SER A 74 13.30 15.07 0.27
C SER A 74 13.91 16.22 -0.52
N GLY A 75 14.20 17.32 0.15
CA GLY A 75 14.80 18.46 -0.47
C GLY A 75 13.97 19.73 -0.26
N PRO A 76 14.62 20.88 -0.20
CA PRO A 76 13.90 22.13 0.12
C PRO A 76 12.80 22.48 -0.87
N LYS A 77 13.01 22.16 -2.13
CA LYS A 77 12.02 22.50 -3.15
C LYS A 77 10.88 21.52 -3.20
N ASP A 78 11.10 20.30 -2.72
CA ASP A 78 10.14 19.23 -2.86
C ASP A 78 9.51 18.78 -1.57
N ARG A 79 9.78 19.48 -0.49
CA ARG A 79 9.31 19.02 0.83
C ARG A 79 7.79 18.94 0.95
N HIS A 80 7.09 19.69 0.10
CA HIS A 80 5.63 19.65 0.10
C HIS A 80 5.08 18.72 -0.97
N LYS A 81 5.95 18.12 -1.73
CA LYS A 81 5.51 17.20 -2.78
C LYS A 81 5.59 15.78 -2.26
N GLY A 82 4.63 15.02 -2.62
CA GLY A 82 4.62 13.62 -2.34
C GLY A 82 4.13 12.88 -3.55
N ALA A 83 4.38 11.62 -3.57
CA ALA A 83 3.94 10.79 -4.68
C ALA A 83 3.26 9.55 -4.15
N ILE A 84 2.14 9.20 -4.77
CA ILE A 84 1.50 7.93 -4.51
C ILE A 84 2.15 6.95 -5.45
N TRP A 85 2.83 5.94 -4.88
CA TRP A 85 3.52 4.97 -5.70
C TRP A 85 2.71 3.69 -5.89
N GLY A 86 1.61 3.54 -5.19
CA GLY A 86 0.77 2.39 -5.40
C GLY A 86 -0.50 2.48 -4.58
N MET A 87 -1.62 2.10 -5.17
CA MET A 87 -2.87 1.94 -4.46
C MET A 87 -3.53 0.71 -5.00
N TYR A 88 -4.04 -0.13 -4.12
CA TYR A 88 -4.73 -1.34 -4.53
C TYR A 88 -5.83 -1.67 -3.53
N ILE A 89 -6.98 -2.02 -4.06
CA ILE A 89 -8.11 -2.49 -3.27
C ILE A 89 -8.49 -3.85 -3.82
N LYS A 90 -8.72 -4.82 -2.95
CA LYS A 90 -9.17 -6.14 -3.39
C LYS A 90 -10.45 -6.01 -4.21
N SER A 91 -10.55 -6.83 -5.26
CA SER A 91 -11.64 -6.71 -6.23
C SER A 91 -13.03 -6.71 -5.59
N ARG A 92 -13.25 -7.53 -4.58
CA ARG A 92 -14.56 -7.64 -3.95
C ARG A 92 -14.98 -6.38 -3.21
N LEU A 93 -14.03 -5.47 -2.97
CA LEU A 93 -14.32 -4.25 -2.26
C LEU A 93 -14.17 -2.99 -3.12
N GLN A 94 -13.85 -3.15 -4.39
CA GLN A 94 -13.74 -2.01 -5.28
C GLN A 94 -15.13 -1.41 -5.49
N GLY A 95 -15.18 -0.08 -5.53
CA GLY A 95 -16.44 0.62 -5.67
C GLY A 95 -17.16 0.88 -4.37
N GLY A 96 -16.64 0.41 -3.24
CA GLY A 96 -17.29 0.59 -1.95
C GLY A 96 -16.82 1.78 -1.14
N GLY A 97 -15.94 2.61 -1.69
CA GLY A 97 -15.48 3.80 -1.00
C GLY A 97 -14.19 3.67 -0.22
N LEU A 98 -13.59 2.49 -0.18
CA LEU A 98 -12.36 2.30 0.59
C LEU A 98 -11.21 3.12 -0.01
N ALA A 99 -11.12 3.19 -1.33
CA ALA A 99 -10.07 3.98 -1.97
C ALA A 99 -10.16 5.44 -1.57
N SER A 100 -11.38 6.00 -1.56
CA SER A 100 -11.59 7.37 -1.12
C SER A 100 -11.23 7.56 0.34
N ALA A 101 -11.56 6.58 1.18
CA ALA A 101 -11.25 6.65 2.60
C ALA A 101 -9.74 6.63 2.84
N LEU A 102 -9.01 5.80 2.10
CA LEU A 102 -7.56 5.76 2.20
C LEU A 102 -6.94 7.08 1.75
N TRP A 103 -7.43 7.60 0.64
CA TRP A 103 -6.94 8.87 0.12
C TRP A 103 -7.18 10.01 1.10
N THR A 104 -8.37 10.07 1.66
CA THR A 104 -8.74 11.11 2.61
C THR A 104 -7.85 11.05 3.85
N ARG A 105 -7.60 9.84 4.35
CA ARG A 105 -6.77 9.68 5.54
C ARG A 105 -5.33 10.10 5.25
N LEU A 106 -4.84 9.80 4.07
CA LEU A 106 -3.49 10.16 3.68
C LEU A 106 -3.35 11.69 3.55
N SER A 107 -4.38 12.36 3.07
CA SER A 107 -4.34 13.79 2.82
C SER A 107 -4.47 14.62 4.09
N ASN A 108 -4.88 14.02 5.17
CA ASN A 108 -4.94 14.69 6.45
C ASN A 108 -3.63 14.51 7.21
#